data_32d98128fd8a8c63191559f2fffe68ea
#
_entry.id   32d98128fd8a8c63191559f2fffe68ea
#
_cell.length_a   1.000
_cell.length_b   1.000
_cell.length_c   1.000
_cell.angle_alpha   90.00
_cell.angle_beta   90.00
_cell.angle_gamma   90.00
#
_symmetry.space_group_name_H-M   'P 1'
#
loop_
_entity.id
_entity.type
_entity.pdbx_description
1 polymer ?
#
loop_
_entity_poly.entity_id
_entity_poly.type
_entity_poly.pdbx_seq_one_letter_code
_entity_poly.pdbx_strand_id
1 'polypeptide(L)'
;MSIHAIKPIKTKKNAESFSSSTEEGQPLSPMARLFHESDSNVYIIVIIGFETRLNPEVIKANLVHTFLKQPRFSCVQVADEKNGGELKWVRAEVDLDNHVKVPTPDPNMESADLYVEDYVSNLSKTRISMSIPMWDLHLLNVKTSDAEAVGILRVHHSLGDGSSLMQLFMSCTRKLSDPESLPSLPFSKKKKPDSSSGGFLQYFINLFSVFLIYWNTLVDVVMFFITTFFLDDTKTPLKGPLGVASTPRRIVHRTLSLEDIKLVKNAMNATINDVMVGITEAALSRNLNRKYGQIKKDAGEAVGSNNLPKNIRLRATHFVNLRPYLAAKEDISEMIKSSSSVKLGNMIGYVLFPFTIGLREDALDYIRSAKATGKRKKATLEAIYTYLMAKFFIKYFGAKWASFPTQTTLWFSNVPGPQEEVTCFGHQVAYVAPTCYGQPNALMIHAVSYVNKMKIIISVDEGVVPDPHQICDDLEESLKMIKNIVIQKGLVD
;
A
#
# COMPACT_ATOMS: atom_id res chain seq x y z
N MET A 1 17.30 29.35 15.03
CA MET A 1 15.90 29.30 14.63
C MET A 1 15.15 28.57 15.71
N SER A 2 14.22 29.22 16.42
CA SER A 2 13.44 28.60 17.47
C SER A 2 12.43 27.66 16.82
N ILE A 3 12.54 26.38 17.13
CA ILE A 3 11.57 25.34 16.71
C ILE A 3 10.30 25.60 17.53
N HIS A 4 9.29 26.21 16.92
CA HIS A 4 8.00 26.38 17.57
C HIS A 4 7.29 25.03 17.64
N ALA A 5 7.01 24.57 18.86
CA ALA A 5 6.09 23.47 19.06
C ALA A 5 4.75 23.82 18.37
N ILE A 6 4.20 22.86 17.63
CA ILE A 6 2.90 23.03 16.95
C ILE A 6 1.88 23.38 18.02
N LYS A 7 1.34 24.62 17.98
CA LYS A 7 0.27 25.02 18.88
C LYS A 7 -0.94 24.10 18.62
N PRO A 8 -1.53 23.52 19.67
CA PRO A 8 -2.74 22.74 19.52
C PRO A 8 -3.83 23.61 18.90
N ILE A 9 -4.52 23.08 17.89
CA ILE A 9 -5.67 23.76 17.27
C ILE A 9 -6.65 24.10 18.39
N LYS A 10 -6.96 25.39 18.59
CA LYS A 10 -8.03 25.82 19.47
C LYS A 10 -9.37 25.35 18.89
N THR A 11 -9.79 24.14 19.21
CA THR A 11 -11.19 23.75 19.04
C THR A 11 -12.01 24.52 20.05
N LYS A 12 -13.10 25.18 19.59
CA LYS A 12 -14.09 25.76 20.47
C LYS A 12 -14.46 24.73 21.53
N LYS A 13 -14.38 25.12 22.79
CA LYS A 13 -14.84 24.35 23.95
C LYS A 13 -16.35 24.13 23.81
N ASN A 14 -16.76 23.03 23.22
CA ASN A 14 -17.89 22.29 23.70
C ASN A 14 -17.30 21.17 24.54
N ALA A 15 -17.40 21.34 25.85
CA ALA A 15 -17.15 20.31 26.83
C ALA A 15 -18.32 19.31 26.77
N GLU A 16 -18.41 18.59 25.64
CA GLU A 16 -19.14 17.34 25.61
C GLU A 16 -18.12 16.25 25.89
N SER A 17 -18.39 15.54 26.95
CA SER A 17 -17.69 14.38 27.42
C SER A 17 -17.20 13.55 26.23
N PHE A 18 -15.89 13.50 26.00
CA PHE A 18 -15.28 12.45 25.22
C PHE A 18 -15.84 11.13 25.76
N SER A 19 -16.72 10.50 25.04
CA SER A 19 -17.09 9.13 25.31
C SER A 19 -15.86 8.29 25.03
N SER A 20 -15.08 8.14 26.06
CA SER A 20 -13.85 7.38 26.18
C SER A 20 -14.15 5.90 26.07
N SER A 21 -14.69 5.36 25.02
CA SER A 21 -15.01 3.94 25.20
C SER A 21 -15.40 3.14 23.97
N THR A 22 -15.26 3.66 22.79
CA THR A 22 -15.84 2.89 21.67
C THR A 22 -15.03 1.65 21.26
N GLU A 23 -13.80 1.46 21.73
CA GLU A 23 -13.02 0.28 21.36
C GLU A 23 -12.48 -0.52 22.57
N GLU A 24 -12.44 0.04 23.79
CA GLU A 24 -12.00 -0.69 24.98
C GLU A 24 -12.96 -1.83 25.33
N GLY A 25 -12.41 -3.01 25.52
CA GLY A 25 -13.19 -4.23 25.81
C GLY A 25 -13.94 -4.80 24.60
N GLN A 26 -13.89 -4.14 23.43
CA GLN A 26 -14.53 -4.66 22.22
C GLN A 26 -13.65 -5.72 21.54
N PRO A 27 -14.26 -6.76 20.95
CA PRO A 27 -13.51 -7.72 20.15
C PRO A 27 -12.92 -7.07 18.91
N LEU A 28 -11.78 -7.59 18.44
CA LEU A 28 -11.20 -7.17 17.17
C LEU A 28 -12.20 -7.42 16.03
N SER A 29 -12.24 -6.48 15.09
CA SER A 29 -13.02 -6.69 13.87
C SER A 29 -12.55 -7.96 13.13
N PRO A 30 -13.41 -8.64 12.37
CA PRO A 30 -13.02 -9.85 11.64
C PRO A 30 -11.75 -9.64 10.81
N MET A 31 -11.65 -8.54 10.07
CA MET A 31 -10.47 -8.24 9.26
C MET A 31 -9.21 -7.99 10.11
N ALA A 32 -9.33 -7.40 11.30
CA ALA A 32 -8.19 -7.23 12.21
C ALA A 32 -7.69 -8.59 12.74
N ARG A 33 -8.61 -9.54 13.00
CA ARG A 33 -8.26 -10.90 13.43
C ARG A 33 -7.50 -11.68 12.35
N LEU A 34 -7.85 -11.50 11.06
CA LEU A 34 -7.16 -12.15 9.95
C LEU A 34 -5.65 -11.88 9.97
N PHE A 35 -5.24 -10.67 10.36
CA PHE A 35 -3.83 -10.29 10.39
C PHE A 35 -3.03 -10.91 11.56
N HIS A 36 -3.65 -11.72 12.43
CA HIS A 36 -2.96 -12.51 13.46
C HIS A 36 -2.73 -13.98 13.05
N GLU A 37 -3.30 -14.41 11.93
CA GLU A 37 -3.07 -15.76 11.42
C GLU A 37 -1.62 -15.92 10.90
N SER A 38 -1.06 -17.12 11.04
CA SER A 38 0.35 -17.40 10.72
C SER A 38 0.75 -16.98 9.31
N ASP A 39 -0.14 -17.22 8.35
CA ASP A 39 0.09 -16.95 6.92
C ASP A 39 -0.34 -15.53 6.50
N SER A 40 -0.81 -14.74 7.45
CA SER A 40 -1.33 -13.39 7.23
C SER A 40 -0.93 -12.42 8.35
N ASN A 41 0.12 -12.73 9.11
CA ASN A 41 0.64 -11.86 10.18
C ASN A 41 1.40 -10.68 9.59
N VAL A 42 0.64 -9.72 9.08
CA VAL A 42 1.17 -8.63 8.25
C VAL A 42 1.46 -7.39 9.10
N TYR A 43 2.63 -6.84 8.88
CA TYR A 43 3.05 -5.54 9.40
C TYR A 43 3.19 -4.55 8.26
N ILE A 44 2.68 -3.35 8.48
CA ILE A 44 2.94 -2.20 7.61
C ILE A 44 4.21 -1.53 8.10
N ILE A 45 5.10 -1.19 7.19
CA ILE A 45 6.31 -0.43 7.45
C ILE A 45 6.31 0.79 6.54
N VAL A 46 6.52 1.97 7.13
CA VAL A 46 6.53 3.25 6.40
C VAL A 46 7.88 3.91 6.61
N ILE A 47 8.65 4.04 5.54
CA ILE A 47 9.91 4.75 5.54
C ILE A 47 9.60 6.19 5.17
N ILE A 48 10.00 7.15 6.00
CA ILE A 48 9.76 8.58 5.79
C ILE A 48 11.12 9.28 5.77
N GLY A 49 11.51 9.83 4.64
CA GLY A 49 12.69 10.69 4.54
C GLY A 49 12.36 12.10 5.01
N PHE A 50 13.30 12.74 5.67
CA PHE A 50 13.19 14.09 6.16
C PHE A 50 14.35 14.95 5.66
N GLU A 51 14.08 16.23 5.37
CA GLU A 51 15.07 17.22 4.93
C GLU A 51 15.91 17.78 6.11
N THR A 52 15.63 17.38 7.34
CA THR A 52 16.31 17.82 8.56
C THR A 52 16.56 16.65 9.50
N ARG A 53 17.55 16.77 10.36
CA ARG A 53 17.77 15.82 11.46
C ARG A 53 16.56 15.80 12.38
N LEU A 54 16.22 14.61 12.85
CA LEU A 54 15.07 14.38 13.73
C LEU A 54 15.43 14.66 15.19
N ASN A 55 14.52 15.35 15.89
CA ASN A 55 14.61 15.55 17.32
C ASN A 55 13.66 14.58 18.03
N PRO A 56 14.17 13.55 18.75
CA PRO A 56 13.34 12.55 19.41
C PRO A 56 12.38 13.12 20.44
N GLU A 57 12.79 14.12 21.19
CA GLU A 57 11.95 14.70 22.26
C GLU A 57 10.77 15.49 21.67
N VAL A 58 11.00 16.22 20.59
CA VAL A 58 9.92 16.91 19.85
C VAL A 58 8.94 15.89 19.27
N ILE A 59 9.44 14.80 18.71
CA ILE A 59 8.60 13.76 18.13
C ILE A 59 7.78 13.06 19.22
N LYS A 60 8.38 12.63 20.34
CA LYS A 60 7.68 12.03 21.47
C LYS A 60 6.58 12.94 22.01
N ALA A 61 6.87 14.24 22.24
CA ALA A 61 5.88 15.21 22.70
C ALA A 61 4.67 15.31 21.76
N ASN A 62 4.90 15.28 20.45
CA ASN A 62 3.81 15.34 19.47
C ASN A 62 3.02 14.02 19.38
N LEU A 63 3.66 12.86 19.54
CA LEU A 63 2.99 11.56 19.55
C LEU A 63 1.93 11.46 20.66
N VAL A 64 2.17 12.06 21.82
CA VAL A 64 1.17 12.13 22.91
C VAL A 64 -0.13 12.81 22.46
N HIS A 65 0.00 13.84 21.61
CA HIS A 65 -1.15 14.62 21.14
C HIS A 65 -1.77 14.12 19.84
N THR A 66 -1.18 13.10 19.21
CA THR A 66 -1.61 12.54 17.91
C THR A 66 -1.88 11.04 18.02
N PHE A 67 -0.85 10.20 17.96
CA PHE A 67 -0.99 8.74 17.93
C PHE A 67 -1.69 8.22 19.19
N LEU A 68 -1.29 8.69 20.40
CA LEU A 68 -1.88 8.20 21.65
C LEU A 68 -3.32 8.65 21.87
N LYS A 69 -3.82 9.61 21.09
CA LYS A 69 -5.25 9.95 21.06
C LYS A 69 -6.08 8.96 20.24
N GLN A 70 -5.42 8.14 19.40
CA GLN A 70 -6.09 7.09 18.66
C GLN A 70 -6.18 5.83 19.53
N PRO A 71 -7.41 5.34 19.85
CA PRO A 71 -7.57 4.24 20.82
C PRO A 71 -6.69 3.02 20.51
N ARG A 72 -6.56 2.62 19.24
CA ARG A 72 -5.79 1.44 18.84
C ARG A 72 -4.29 1.58 19.07
N PHE A 73 -3.76 2.79 19.07
CA PHE A 73 -2.35 3.06 19.36
C PHE A 73 -2.04 3.11 20.87
N SER A 74 -3.09 3.09 21.72
CA SER A 74 -2.99 3.06 23.18
C SER A 74 -3.64 1.80 23.78
N CYS A 75 -3.89 0.75 22.96
CA CYS A 75 -4.46 -0.51 23.40
C CYS A 75 -3.56 -1.68 23.04
N VAL A 76 -3.50 -2.65 23.91
CA VAL A 76 -2.98 -4.00 23.64
C VAL A 76 -4.12 -4.91 23.18
N GLN A 77 -3.77 -6.05 22.60
CA GLN A 77 -4.71 -7.03 22.11
C GLN A 77 -4.60 -8.30 22.97
N VAL A 78 -5.63 -8.57 23.75
CA VAL A 78 -5.63 -9.64 24.76
C VAL A 78 -6.69 -10.68 24.41
N ALA A 79 -6.38 -11.97 24.60
CA ALA A 79 -7.35 -13.04 24.45
C ALA A 79 -8.45 -12.92 25.50
N ASP A 80 -9.70 -12.98 25.06
CA ASP A 80 -10.88 -13.00 25.93
C ASP A 80 -11.28 -14.44 26.24
N GLU A 81 -10.78 -14.98 27.35
CA GLU A 81 -11.06 -16.36 27.76
C GLU A 81 -12.57 -16.65 27.92
N LYS A 82 -13.37 -15.63 28.27
CA LYS A 82 -14.83 -15.75 28.42
C LYS A 82 -15.56 -15.91 27.10
N ASN A 83 -14.95 -15.42 26.00
CA ASN A 83 -15.52 -15.45 24.66
C ASN A 83 -14.68 -16.35 23.72
N GLY A 84 -14.26 -17.51 24.20
CA GLY A 84 -13.57 -18.51 23.36
C GLY A 84 -12.18 -18.12 22.90
N GLY A 85 -11.50 -17.19 23.59
CA GLY A 85 -10.14 -16.75 23.27
C GLY A 85 -10.05 -15.73 22.14
N GLU A 86 -11.16 -15.14 21.71
CA GLU A 86 -11.13 -14.04 20.73
C GLU A 86 -10.36 -12.83 21.27
N LEU A 87 -9.55 -12.20 20.41
CA LEU A 87 -8.79 -11.02 20.78
C LEU A 87 -9.71 -9.80 20.96
N LYS A 88 -9.47 -9.04 22.03
CA LYS A 88 -10.15 -7.77 22.32
C LYS A 88 -9.15 -6.67 22.62
N TRP A 89 -9.57 -5.43 22.41
CA TRP A 89 -8.79 -4.23 22.72
C TRP A 89 -8.85 -3.93 24.23
N VAL A 90 -7.70 -3.79 24.87
CA VAL A 90 -7.58 -3.40 26.27
C VAL A 90 -6.63 -2.21 26.35
N ARG A 91 -7.07 -1.14 27.00
CA ARG A 91 -6.25 0.06 27.16
C ARG A 91 -4.99 -0.26 27.97
N ALA A 92 -3.87 0.28 27.53
CA ALA A 92 -2.58 0.13 28.19
C ALA A 92 -1.94 1.50 28.41
N GLU A 93 -1.13 1.60 29.43
CA GLU A 93 -0.20 2.72 29.57
C GLU A 93 0.90 2.58 28.52
N VAL A 94 1.18 3.66 27.80
CA VAL A 94 2.15 3.65 26.69
C VAL A 94 3.41 4.38 27.14
N ASP A 95 4.46 3.62 27.33
CA ASP A 95 5.80 4.16 27.52
C ASP A 95 6.44 4.42 26.15
N LEU A 96 6.59 5.69 25.79
CA LEU A 96 7.15 6.10 24.50
C LEU A 96 8.61 5.68 24.31
N ASP A 97 9.38 5.45 25.39
CA ASP A 97 10.76 4.96 25.26
C ASP A 97 10.82 3.51 24.79
N ASN A 98 9.74 2.76 24.99
CA ASN A 98 9.57 1.43 24.43
C ASN A 98 9.12 1.46 22.98
N HIS A 99 8.54 2.55 22.50
CA HIS A 99 8.00 2.68 21.15
C HIS A 99 8.90 3.48 20.21
N VAL A 100 9.61 4.49 20.71
CA VAL A 100 10.49 5.37 19.91
C VAL A 100 11.93 4.95 20.11
N LYS A 101 12.54 4.39 19.08
CA LYS A 101 13.93 3.91 19.08
C LYS A 101 14.83 4.88 18.33
N VAL A 102 15.97 5.20 18.90
CA VAL A 102 16.98 6.07 18.28
C VAL A 102 18.29 5.30 18.20
N PRO A 103 18.45 4.43 17.20
CA PRO A 103 19.65 3.63 17.04
C PRO A 103 20.84 4.53 16.72
N THR A 104 22.01 4.20 17.28
CA THR A 104 23.26 4.82 16.91
C THR A 104 23.78 4.16 15.64
N PRO A 105 24.00 4.91 14.55
CA PRO A 105 24.55 4.36 13.33
C PRO A 105 25.98 3.84 13.56
N ASP A 106 26.36 2.79 12.81
CA ASP A 106 27.75 2.34 12.77
C ASP A 106 28.60 3.45 12.11
N PRO A 107 29.60 4.01 12.80
CA PRO A 107 30.47 5.04 12.23
C PRO A 107 31.28 4.56 11.02
N ASN A 108 31.45 3.23 10.87
CA ASN A 108 32.20 2.61 9.77
C ASN A 108 31.30 2.08 8.64
N MET A 109 30.01 2.49 8.58
CA MET A 109 29.12 2.04 7.51
C MET A 109 29.67 2.46 6.14
N GLU A 110 29.67 1.55 5.17
CA GLU A 110 30.15 1.81 3.80
C GLU A 110 29.20 2.76 3.04
N SER A 111 27.89 2.60 3.27
CA SER A 111 26.85 3.38 2.63
C SER A 111 25.68 3.62 3.58
N ALA A 112 25.28 4.87 3.73
CA ALA A 112 24.12 5.25 4.53
C ALA A 112 22.81 4.70 3.94
N ASP A 113 22.69 4.66 2.62
CA ASP A 113 21.52 4.09 1.94
C ASP A 113 21.42 2.60 2.21
N LEU A 114 22.51 1.86 2.07
CA LEU A 114 22.55 0.43 2.35
C LEU A 114 22.29 0.14 3.85
N TYR A 115 22.83 0.96 4.75
CA TYR A 115 22.55 0.83 6.18
C TYR A 115 21.06 0.96 6.49
N VAL A 116 20.37 1.97 5.92
CA VAL A 116 18.92 2.14 6.11
C VAL A 116 18.15 0.97 5.51
N GLU A 117 18.54 0.51 4.32
CA GLU A 117 17.92 -0.64 3.66
C GLU A 117 18.06 -1.92 4.49
N ASP A 118 19.27 -2.20 5.01
CA ASP A 118 19.54 -3.35 5.88
C ASP A 118 18.76 -3.22 7.20
N TYR A 119 18.70 -2.03 7.76
CA TYR A 119 17.96 -1.77 8.99
C TYR A 119 16.47 -2.08 8.82
N VAL A 120 15.85 -1.56 7.76
CA VAL A 120 14.44 -1.80 7.43
C VAL A 120 14.19 -3.30 7.18
N SER A 121 15.10 -3.95 6.45
CA SER A 121 15.00 -5.38 6.15
C SER A 121 15.13 -6.22 7.43
N ASN A 122 16.01 -5.83 8.35
CA ASN A 122 16.17 -6.50 9.64
C ASN A 122 14.93 -6.35 10.53
N LEU A 123 14.19 -5.23 10.45
CA LEU A 123 12.92 -5.10 11.16
C LEU A 123 11.91 -6.15 10.71
N SER A 124 11.93 -6.58 9.45
CA SER A 124 11.05 -7.64 8.94
C SER A 124 11.29 -9.01 9.58
N LYS A 125 12.46 -9.23 10.19
CA LYS A 125 12.82 -10.47 10.91
C LYS A 125 12.21 -10.56 12.30
N THR A 126 11.63 -9.47 12.80
CA THR A 126 11.14 -9.37 14.18
C THR A 126 9.65 -9.05 14.23
N ARG A 127 9.02 -9.47 15.30
CA ARG A 127 7.62 -9.14 15.61
C ARG A 127 7.57 -8.17 16.78
N ILE A 128 6.57 -7.30 16.78
CA ILE A 128 6.26 -6.46 17.95
C ILE A 128 5.56 -7.34 18.99
N SER A 129 5.95 -7.21 20.25
CA SER A 129 5.30 -7.95 21.33
C SER A 129 3.83 -7.54 21.48
N MET A 130 2.94 -8.51 21.69
CA MET A 130 1.53 -8.24 22.01
C MET A 130 1.33 -7.66 23.41
N SER A 131 2.36 -7.63 24.27
CA SER A 131 2.31 -7.03 25.60
C SER A 131 2.33 -5.49 25.58
N ILE A 132 2.62 -4.90 24.43
CA ILE A 132 2.57 -3.45 24.19
C ILE A 132 1.68 -3.17 22.99
N PRO A 133 1.17 -1.92 22.79
CA PRO A 133 0.51 -1.55 21.56
C PRO A 133 1.39 -1.85 20.34
N MET A 134 0.81 -2.48 19.31
CA MET A 134 1.57 -3.12 18.23
C MET A 134 2.07 -2.12 17.17
N TRP A 135 2.88 -1.17 17.60
CA TRP A 135 3.57 -0.20 16.73
C TRP A 135 4.91 0.21 17.34
N ASP A 136 5.86 0.61 16.53
CA ASP A 136 7.11 1.27 16.92
C ASP A 136 7.56 2.27 15.86
N LEU A 137 8.39 3.23 16.28
CA LEU A 137 8.96 4.28 15.44
C LEU A 137 10.48 4.32 15.66
N HIS A 138 11.24 4.20 14.60
CA HIS A 138 12.70 4.24 14.62
C HIS A 138 13.18 5.53 13.95
N LEU A 139 14.04 6.27 14.63
CA LEU A 139 14.57 7.56 14.18
C LEU A 139 16.06 7.41 13.85
N LEU A 140 16.38 7.36 12.57
CA LEU A 140 17.74 7.22 12.07
C LEU A 140 18.23 8.59 11.58
N ASN A 141 19.09 9.24 12.38
CA ASN A 141 19.73 10.50 12.01
C ASN A 141 20.97 10.23 11.12
N VAL A 142 20.71 9.62 9.96
CA VAL A 142 21.70 9.25 8.95
C VAL A 142 21.34 9.92 7.65
N LYS A 143 22.31 10.61 7.04
CA LYS A 143 22.15 11.26 5.74
C LYS A 143 22.26 10.23 4.63
N THR A 144 21.16 10.04 3.91
CA THR A 144 21.07 9.18 2.71
C THR A 144 21.17 10.03 1.44
N SER A 145 21.11 9.38 0.28
CA SER A 145 21.12 10.06 -1.02
C SER A 145 19.92 10.99 -1.23
N ASP A 146 18.78 10.75 -0.55
CA ASP A 146 17.52 11.46 -0.77
C ASP A 146 16.86 12.02 0.52
N ALA A 147 17.57 11.98 1.68
CA ALA A 147 17.10 12.56 2.94
C ALA A 147 18.25 12.83 3.94
N GLU A 148 18.10 13.84 4.79
CA GLU A 148 19.04 14.14 5.89
C GLU A 148 18.83 13.23 7.11
N ALA A 149 17.64 12.66 7.26
CA ALA A 149 17.31 11.66 8.27
C ALA A 149 16.14 10.79 7.82
N VAL A 150 15.99 9.61 8.43
CA VAL A 150 14.93 8.65 8.09
C VAL A 150 14.17 8.24 9.34
N GLY A 151 12.84 8.39 9.30
CA GLY A 151 11.92 7.82 10.26
C GLY A 151 11.31 6.52 9.70
N ILE A 152 11.25 5.47 10.50
CA ILE A 152 10.65 4.20 10.11
C ILE A 152 9.53 3.88 11.10
N LEU A 153 8.29 3.99 10.65
CA LEU A 153 7.12 3.59 11.43
C LEU A 153 6.74 2.15 11.06
N ARG A 154 6.66 1.29 12.05
CA ARG A 154 6.17 -0.08 11.90
C ARG A 154 4.89 -0.26 12.70
N VAL A 155 3.85 -0.81 12.06
CA VAL A 155 2.52 -0.98 12.64
C VAL A 155 1.96 -2.34 12.25
N HIS A 156 1.45 -3.11 13.22
CA HIS A 156 0.72 -4.34 12.89
C HIS A 156 -0.58 -4.00 12.15
N HIS A 157 -0.89 -4.75 11.10
CA HIS A 157 -2.00 -4.41 10.20
C HIS A 157 -3.38 -4.49 10.85
N SER A 158 -3.51 -5.13 12.04
CA SER A 158 -4.75 -5.11 12.82
C SER A 158 -5.17 -3.72 13.28
N LEU A 159 -4.21 -2.77 13.46
CA LEU A 159 -4.51 -1.41 13.89
C LEU A 159 -5.24 -0.61 12.81
N GLY A 160 -4.91 -0.84 11.53
CA GLY A 160 -5.54 -0.15 10.42
C GLY A 160 -4.93 -0.53 9.06
N ASP A 161 -5.66 -0.24 8.00
CA ASP A 161 -5.19 -0.37 6.63
C ASP A 161 -4.42 0.87 6.15
N GLY A 162 -3.74 0.75 5.01
CA GLY A 162 -2.94 1.82 4.44
C GLY A 162 -3.71 3.14 4.26
N SER A 163 -5.01 3.07 3.97
CA SER A 163 -5.85 4.28 3.79
C SER A 163 -6.11 4.99 5.12
N SER A 164 -6.42 4.25 6.18
CA SER A 164 -6.63 4.83 7.52
C SER A 164 -5.32 5.33 8.15
N LEU A 165 -4.21 4.63 7.91
CA LEU A 165 -2.89 5.08 8.36
C LEU A 165 -2.39 6.31 7.57
N MET A 166 -2.71 6.41 6.27
CA MET A 166 -2.42 7.63 5.50
C MET A 166 -3.23 8.83 6.05
N GLN A 167 -4.50 8.64 6.41
CA GLN A 167 -5.29 9.69 7.06
C GLN A 167 -4.69 10.10 8.42
N LEU A 168 -4.22 9.13 9.21
CA LEU A 168 -3.53 9.41 10.46
C LEU A 168 -2.25 10.22 10.20
N PHE A 169 -1.43 9.80 9.25
CA PHE A 169 -0.22 10.53 8.84
C PHE A 169 -0.56 11.97 8.43
N MET A 170 -1.59 12.16 7.57
CA MET A 170 -2.04 13.49 7.15
C MET A 170 -2.48 14.36 8.34
N SER A 171 -3.12 13.79 9.35
CA SER A 171 -3.50 14.54 10.56
C SER A 171 -2.30 15.01 11.39
N CYS A 172 -1.19 14.28 11.30
CA CYS A 172 0.08 14.61 11.97
C CYS A 172 0.95 15.60 11.18
N THR A 173 0.56 15.94 9.96
CA THR A 173 1.33 16.80 9.06
C THR A 173 0.66 18.17 8.87
N ARG A 174 1.46 19.13 8.41
CA ARG A 174 1.00 20.48 8.01
C ARG A 174 1.64 20.83 6.67
N LYS A 175 0.98 21.67 5.88
CA LYS A 175 1.58 22.21 4.66
C LYS A 175 2.84 22.99 5.01
N LEU A 176 3.90 22.81 4.24
CA LEU A 176 5.12 23.60 4.41
C LEU A 176 4.86 25.10 4.15
N SER A 177 3.99 25.41 3.17
CA SER A 177 3.60 26.76 2.81
C SER A 177 2.63 27.43 3.79
N ASP A 178 1.89 26.64 4.59
CA ASP A 178 0.90 27.12 5.57
C ASP A 178 0.81 26.16 6.75
N PRO A 179 1.58 26.39 7.82
CA PRO A 179 1.67 25.51 8.98
C PRO A 179 0.35 25.36 9.79
N GLU A 180 -0.66 26.16 9.53
CA GLU A 180 -1.97 26.04 10.17
C GLU A 180 -2.92 25.12 9.36
N SER A 181 -2.59 24.83 8.09
CA SER A 181 -3.44 24.06 7.18
C SER A 181 -3.01 22.60 7.08
N LEU A 182 -4.02 21.73 7.01
CA LEU A 182 -3.81 20.32 6.67
C LEU A 182 -3.55 20.15 5.16
N PRO A 183 -2.69 19.21 4.77
CA PRO A 183 -2.46 18.92 3.37
C PRO A 183 -3.70 18.27 2.72
N SER A 184 -3.76 18.32 1.39
CA SER A 184 -4.84 17.73 0.59
C SER A 184 -4.42 16.37 0.01
N LEU A 185 -5.39 15.45 -0.06
CA LEU A 185 -5.27 14.24 -0.87
C LEU A 185 -5.93 14.46 -2.24
N PRO A 186 -5.45 13.77 -3.29
CA PRO A 186 -6.07 13.82 -4.60
C PRO A 186 -7.42 13.09 -4.58
N PHE A 187 -8.49 13.80 -4.19
CA PHE A 187 -9.83 13.26 -4.33
C PHE A 187 -10.31 13.42 -5.77
N SER A 188 -10.65 12.31 -6.40
CA SER A 188 -11.45 12.36 -7.62
C SER A 188 -12.84 12.91 -7.25
N LYS A 189 -13.10 14.19 -7.54
CA LYS A 189 -14.48 14.69 -7.55
C LYS A 189 -15.23 13.84 -8.56
N LYS A 190 -16.11 12.94 -8.09
CA LYS A 190 -17.11 12.32 -8.98
C LYS A 190 -17.85 13.48 -9.62
N LYS A 191 -17.68 13.70 -10.94
CA LYS A 191 -18.58 14.58 -11.68
C LYS A 191 -19.99 14.08 -11.37
N LYS A 192 -20.82 14.92 -10.75
CA LYS A 192 -22.25 14.65 -10.70
C LYS A 192 -22.68 14.43 -12.15
N PRO A 193 -23.39 13.34 -12.46
CA PRO A 193 -23.94 13.21 -13.80
C PRO A 193 -24.76 14.46 -14.05
N ASP A 194 -24.47 15.15 -15.15
CA ASP A 194 -25.31 16.25 -15.60
C ASP A 194 -26.73 15.72 -15.74
N SER A 195 -27.63 16.25 -14.93
CA SER A 195 -29.02 15.86 -14.89
C SER A 195 -29.82 16.45 -16.05
N SER A 196 -29.14 16.88 -17.13
CA SER A 196 -29.80 17.44 -18.32
C SER A 196 -30.08 16.35 -19.34
N SER A 197 -31.34 16.01 -19.47
CA SER A 197 -32.00 15.34 -20.62
C SER A 197 -31.38 14.01 -21.08
N GLY A 198 -31.34 13.02 -20.19
CA GLY A 198 -31.09 11.66 -20.60
C GLY A 198 -32.30 11.03 -21.24
N GLY A 199 -32.41 11.09 -22.58
CA GLY A 199 -33.47 10.41 -23.33
C GLY A 199 -33.40 8.89 -23.19
N PHE A 200 -34.35 8.19 -23.80
CA PHE A 200 -34.46 6.72 -23.83
C PHE A 200 -33.13 5.96 -24.03
N LEU A 201 -32.22 6.48 -24.87
CA LEU A 201 -30.89 5.94 -25.10
C LEU A 201 -30.02 5.91 -23.82
N GLN A 202 -30.07 6.96 -23.00
CA GLN A 202 -29.30 7.02 -21.74
C GLN A 202 -29.80 5.99 -20.71
N TYR A 203 -31.12 5.73 -20.70
CA TYR A 203 -31.68 4.66 -19.87
C TYR A 203 -31.12 3.27 -20.26
N PHE A 204 -31.05 2.96 -21.57
CA PHE A 204 -30.47 1.70 -22.04
C PHE A 204 -28.96 1.59 -21.76
N ILE A 205 -28.21 2.69 -21.91
CA ILE A 205 -26.78 2.71 -21.59
C ILE A 205 -26.59 2.44 -20.09
N ASN A 206 -27.41 3.03 -19.24
CA ASN A 206 -27.34 2.79 -17.80
C ASN A 206 -27.72 1.35 -17.45
N LEU A 207 -28.79 0.81 -18.04
CA LEU A 207 -29.23 -0.57 -17.84
C LEU A 207 -28.13 -1.58 -18.28
N PHE A 208 -27.54 -1.35 -19.45
CA PHE A 208 -26.46 -2.16 -19.97
C PHE A 208 -25.20 -2.08 -19.07
N SER A 209 -24.89 -0.90 -18.53
CA SER A 209 -23.79 -0.71 -17.60
C SER A 209 -24.01 -1.51 -16.30
N VAL A 210 -25.23 -1.50 -15.77
CA VAL A 210 -25.62 -2.31 -14.61
C VAL A 210 -25.50 -3.81 -14.92
N PHE A 211 -26.01 -4.24 -16.07
CA PHE A 211 -25.87 -5.63 -16.52
C PHE A 211 -24.39 -6.05 -16.60
N LEU A 212 -23.52 -5.21 -17.18
CA LEU A 212 -22.08 -5.49 -17.26
C LEU A 212 -21.43 -5.61 -15.87
N ILE A 213 -21.83 -4.79 -14.89
CA ILE A 213 -21.31 -4.90 -13.52
C ILE A 213 -21.68 -6.26 -12.92
N TYR A 214 -22.93 -6.69 -13.03
CA TYR A 214 -23.35 -8.02 -12.52
C TYR A 214 -22.69 -9.17 -13.26
N TRP A 215 -22.59 -9.07 -14.59
CA TRP A 215 -21.91 -10.08 -15.41
C TRP A 215 -20.43 -10.22 -15.06
N ASN A 216 -19.71 -9.10 -15.00
CA ASN A 216 -18.30 -9.09 -14.60
C ASN A 216 -18.12 -9.63 -13.17
N THR A 217 -19.02 -9.25 -12.26
CA THR A 217 -18.98 -9.76 -10.89
C THR A 217 -19.17 -11.28 -10.85
N LEU A 218 -20.13 -11.81 -11.58
CA LEU A 218 -20.34 -13.26 -11.67
C LEU A 218 -19.09 -13.98 -12.18
N VAL A 219 -18.51 -13.49 -13.28
CA VAL A 219 -17.25 -14.03 -13.83
C VAL A 219 -16.13 -13.99 -12.81
N ASP A 220 -15.94 -12.86 -12.11
CA ASP A 220 -14.88 -12.71 -11.13
C ASP A 220 -15.10 -13.59 -9.88
N VAL A 221 -16.34 -13.76 -9.43
CA VAL A 221 -16.68 -14.69 -8.34
C VAL A 221 -16.39 -16.15 -8.74
N VAL A 222 -16.79 -16.56 -9.93
CA VAL A 222 -16.45 -17.89 -10.46
C VAL A 222 -14.94 -18.08 -10.56
N MET A 223 -14.23 -17.10 -11.10
CA MET A 223 -12.76 -17.12 -11.19
C MET A 223 -12.09 -17.13 -9.81
N PHE A 224 -12.67 -16.47 -8.82
CA PHE A 224 -12.20 -16.52 -7.43
C PHE A 224 -12.27 -17.95 -6.89
N PHE A 225 -13.41 -18.63 -7.02
CA PHE A 225 -13.55 -20.04 -6.61
C PHE A 225 -12.60 -20.97 -7.38
N ILE A 226 -12.52 -20.83 -8.70
CA ILE A 226 -11.60 -21.61 -9.51
C ILE A 226 -10.15 -21.39 -9.05
N THR A 227 -9.78 -20.14 -8.73
CA THR A 227 -8.44 -19.81 -8.20
C THR A 227 -8.22 -20.47 -6.86
N THR A 228 -9.17 -20.39 -5.94
CA THR A 228 -9.02 -20.93 -4.59
C THR A 228 -8.74 -22.45 -4.59
N PHE A 229 -9.34 -23.20 -5.51
CA PHE A 229 -9.30 -24.65 -5.48
C PHE A 229 -8.47 -25.32 -6.60
N PHE A 230 -8.29 -24.64 -7.75
CA PHE A 230 -7.78 -25.31 -8.96
C PHE A 230 -6.76 -24.52 -9.77
N LEU A 231 -6.67 -23.20 -9.59
CA LEU A 231 -5.96 -22.37 -10.54
C LEU A 231 -4.80 -21.59 -9.91
N ASP A 232 -3.62 -22.16 -9.95
CA ASP A 232 -2.38 -21.47 -9.60
C ASP A 232 -1.83 -20.61 -10.74
N ASP A 233 -1.08 -19.57 -10.38
CA ASP A 233 -0.19 -18.88 -11.33
C ASP A 233 0.95 -19.80 -11.77
N THR A 234 1.49 -19.51 -12.94
CA THR A 234 2.65 -20.22 -13.48
C THR A 234 3.81 -20.12 -12.48
N LYS A 235 4.47 -21.24 -12.21
CA LYS A 235 5.68 -21.30 -11.38
C LYS A 235 6.84 -20.58 -12.08
N THR A 236 6.87 -19.27 -11.94
CA THR A 236 7.93 -18.41 -12.47
C THR A 236 9.00 -18.16 -11.39
N PRO A 237 10.20 -17.66 -11.74
CA PRO A 237 11.22 -17.24 -10.80
C PRO A 237 10.80 -16.09 -9.84
N LEU A 238 9.59 -15.55 -9.97
CA LEU A 238 9.02 -14.54 -9.07
C LEU A 238 7.97 -15.12 -8.12
N LYS A 239 7.49 -16.35 -8.37
CA LYS A 239 6.49 -17.01 -7.51
C LYS A 239 7.19 -17.82 -6.44
N GLY A 240 7.11 -17.35 -5.18
CA GLY A 240 7.64 -18.07 -4.03
C GLY A 240 6.89 -19.35 -3.70
N PRO A 241 7.52 -20.23 -2.91
CA PRO A 241 6.87 -21.40 -2.34
C PRO A 241 5.83 -21.00 -1.28
N LEU A 242 5.05 -21.98 -0.81
CA LEU A 242 4.21 -21.80 0.38
C LEU A 242 5.07 -21.55 1.61
N GLY A 243 4.57 -20.76 2.56
CA GLY A 243 5.26 -20.46 3.82
C GLY A 243 6.15 -19.21 3.80
N VAL A 244 6.30 -18.53 2.66
CA VAL A 244 7.09 -17.28 2.57
C VAL A 244 6.55 -16.14 3.44
N ALA A 245 5.35 -16.25 4.02
CA ALA A 245 4.83 -15.26 4.95
C ALA A 245 5.72 -15.09 6.21
N SER A 246 6.41 -16.15 6.61
CA SER A 246 7.30 -16.15 7.78
C SER A 246 8.77 -15.83 7.47
N THR A 247 9.12 -15.67 6.18
CA THR A 247 10.50 -15.37 5.79
C THR A 247 10.82 -13.88 5.87
N PRO A 248 12.08 -13.53 6.17
CA PRO A 248 12.54 -12.14 6.13
C PRO A 248 12.34 -11.50 4.76
N ARG A 249 12.18 -10.19 4.74
CA ARG A 249 12.00 -9.43 3.51
C ARG A 249 13.16 -8.47 3.28
N ARG A 250 13.68 -8.47 2.06
CA ARG A 250 14.47 -7.36 1.55
C ARG A 250 13.53 -6.28 1.06
N ILE A 251 13.74 -5.05 1.52
CA ILE A 251 12.88 -3.91 1.21
C ILE A 251 13.72 -2.82 0.59
N VAL A 252 13.46 -2.54 -0.66
CA VAL A 252 14.16 -1.49 -1.44
C VAL A 252 13.15 -0.50 -2.01
N HIS A 253 13.56 0.72 -2.30
CA HIS A 253 12.69 1.70 -2.93
C HIS A 253 13.40 2.51 -4.01
N ARG A 254 12.63 3.03 -4.96
CA ARG A 254 13.09 3.89 -6.04
C ARG A 254 12.13 5.06 -6.25
N THR A 255 12.65 6.22 -6.61
CA THR A 255 11.84 7.38 -7.00
C THR A 255 11.72 7.43 -8.51
N LEU A 256 10.49 7.47 -9.02
CA LEU A 256 10.17 7.76 -10.42
C LEU A 256 9.59 9.17 -10.54
N SER A 257 9.74 9.77 -11.72
CA SER A 257 9.13 11.06 -12.04
C SER A 257 7.61 10.92 -12.17
N LEU A 258 6.86 11.59 -11.29
CA LEU A 258 5.41 11.64 -11.39
C LEU A 258 4.97 12.48 -12.60
N GLU A 259 5.80 13.42 -13.05
CA GLU A 259 5.54 14.20 -14.26
C GLU A 259 5.59 13.32 -15.50
N ASP A 260 6.58 12.44 -15.62
CA ASP A 260 6.68 11.48 -16.71
C ASP A 260 5.48 10.50 -16.73
N ILE A 261 5.06 10.05 -15.54
CA ILE A 261 3.87 9.22 -15.39
C ILE A 261 2.61 9.99 -15.82
N LYS A 262 2.48 11.27 -15.45
CA LYS A 262 1.37 12.14 -15.87
C LYS A 262 1.38 12.41 -17.37
N LEU A 263 2.56 12.59 -17.97
CA LEU A 263 2.73 12.75 -19.41
C LEU A 263 2.20 11.52 -20.14
N VAL A 264 2.66 10.31 -19.79
CA VAL A 264 2.18 9.06 -20.37
C VAL A 264 0.68 8.87 -20.15
N LYS A 265 0.19 9.15 -18.93
CA LYS A 265 -1.22 9.07 -18.57
C LYS A 265 -2.08 9.96 -19.49
N ASN A 266 -1.68 11.21 -19.71
CA ASN A 266 -2.43 12.16 -20.52
C ASN A 266 -2.42 11.74 -21.98
N ALA A 267 -1.24 11.44 -22.54
CA ALA A 267 -1.07 10.97 -23.93
C ALA A 267 -1.90 9.72 -24.24
N MET A 268 -2.01 8.80 -23.30
CA MET A 268 -2.75 7.54 -23.47
C MET A 268 -4.18 7.61 -22.95
N ASN A 269 -4.67 8.79 -22.52
CA ASN A 269 -5.97 8.95 -21.85
C ASN A 269 -6.22 7.86 -20.79
N ALA A 270 -5.21 7.60 -19.95
CA ALA A 270 -5.19 6.57 -18.93
C ALA A 270 -5.26 7.18 -17.53
N THR A 271 -5.32 6.36 -16.49
CA THR A 271 -5.14 6.78 -15.09
C THR A 271 -3.69 6.53 -14.65
N ILE A 272 -3.24 7.20 -13.57
CA ILE A 272 -1.92 6.92 -12.97
C ILE A 272 -1.80 5.41 -12.65
N ASN A 273 -2.86 4.79 -12.13
CA ASN A 273 -2.85 3.36 -11.82
C ASN A 273 -2.66 2.49 -13.09
N ASP A 274 -3.28 2.85 -14.21
CA ASP A 274 -3.11 2.11 -15.47
C ASP A 274 -1.66 2.21 -15.98
N VAL A 275 -1.01 3.39 -15.82
CA VAL A 275 0.40 3.57 -16.17
C VAL A 275 1.28 2.75 -15.23
N MET A 276 1.04 2.80 -13.91
CA MET A 276 1.82 2.03 -12.93
C MET A 276 1.73 0.52 -13.18
N VAL A 277 0.53 0.00 -13.47
CA VAL A 277 0.35 -1.41 -13.85
C VAL A 277 1.10 -1.71 -15.15
N GLY A 278 0.96 -0.88 -16.19
CA GLY A 278 1.60 -1.11 -17.48
C GLY A 278 3.13 -1.11 -17.42
N ILE A 279 3.75 -0.16 -16.69
CA ILE A 279 5.21 -0.18 -16.49
C ILE A 279 5.66 -1.38 -15.65
N THR A 280 4.82 -1.84 -14.71
CA THR A 280 5.10 -3.05 -13.92
C THR A 280 5.04 -4.30 -14.79
N GLU A 281 4.04 -4.42 -15.69
CA GLU A 281 3.98 -5.52 -16.68
C GLU A 281 5.22 -5.55 -17.58
N ALA A 282 5.65 -4.38 -18.07
CA ALA A 282 6.85 -4.26 -18.90
C ALA A 282 8.12 -4.67 -18.12
N ALA A 283 8.27 -4.16 -16.90
CA ALA A 283 9.42 -4.43 -16.03
C ALA A 283 9.51 -5.92 -15.66
N LEU A 284 8.41 -6.52 -15.22
CA LEU A 284 8.37 -7.95 -14.87
C LEU A 284 8.59 -8.83 -16.10
N SER A 285 8.11 -8.44 -17.29
CA SER A 285 8.37 -9.15 -18.54
C SER A 285 9.87 -9.14 -18.89
N ARG A 286 10.54 -8.01 -18.75
CA ARG A 286 12.00 -7.87 -18.96
C ARG A 286 12.79 -8.68 -17.93
N ASN A 287 12.43 -8.58 -16.67
CA ASN A 287 13.06 -9.31 -15.56
C ASN A 287 12.96 -10.82 -15.77
N LEU A 288 11.75 -11.32 -16.06
CA LEU A 288 11.52 -12.73 -16.32
C LEU A 288 12.24 -13.21 -17.59
N ASN A 289 12.24 -12.42 -18.66
CA ASN A 289 12.97 -12.77 -19.88
C ASN A 289 14.46 -12.99 -19.63
N ARG A 290 15.08 -12.11 -18.82
CA ARG A 290 16.49 -12.23 -18.40
C ARG A 290 16.71 -13.47 -17.53
N LYS A 291 15.86 -13.70 -16.52
CA LYS A 291 15.95 -14.87 -15.64
C LYS A 291 15.79 -16.19 -16.40
N TYR A 292 14.82 -16.28 -17.31
CA TYR A 292 14.66 -17.46 -18.16
C TYR A 292 15.80 -17.63 -19.16
N GLY A 293 16.38 -16.53 -19.65
CA GLY A 293 17.62 -16.58 -20.47
C GLY A 293 18.80 -17.17 -19.67
N GLN A 294 18.96 -16.79 -18.43
CA GLN A 294 20.00 -17.35 -17.56
C GLN A 294 19.75 -18.84 -17.28
N ILE A 295 18.52 -19.23 -16.95
CA ILE A 295 18.16 -20.64 -16.74
C ILE A 295 18.48 -21.51 -17.97
N LYS A 296 18.16 -21.03 -19.18
CA LYS A 296 18.51 -21.71 -20.44
C LYS A 296 20.02 -21.84 -20.62
N LYS A 297 20.74 -20.73 -20.36
CA LYS A 297 22.22 -20.74 -20.45
C LYS A 297 22.83 -21.76 -19.53
N ASP A 298 22.36 -21.82 -18.26
CA ASP A 298 22.86 -22.77 -17.25
C ASP A 298 22.51 -24.24 -17.63
N ALA A 299 21.39 -24.44 -18.36
CA ALA A 299 21.02 -25.75 -18.91
C ALA A 299 21.73 -26.10 -20.24
N GLY A 300 22.58 -25.21 -20.75
CA GLY A 300 23.26 -25.42 -22.09
C GLY A 300 22.34 -25.22 -23.28
N GLU A 301 21.19 -24.58 -23.13
CA GLU A 301 20.23 -24.30 -24.19
C GLU A 301 20.54 -22.96 -24.89
N ALA A 302 20.05 -22.81 -26.11
CA ALA A 302 20.20 -21.57 -26.86
C ALA A 302 19.39 -20.44 -26.24
N VAL A 303 20.05 -19.28 -25.99
CA VAL A 303 19.45 -18.07 -25.51
C VAL A 303 19.06 -17.17 -26.68
N GLY A 304 17.77 -16.81 -26.77
CA GLY A 304 17.24 -15.91 -27.79
C GLY A 304 16.94 -14.51 -27.23
N SER A 305 16.39 -13.66 -28.11
CA SER A 305 15.87 -12.34 -27.69
C SER A 305 14.63 -12.46 -26.79
N ASN A 306 13.83 -13.49 -27.02
CA ASN A 306 12.68 -13.83 -26.19
C ASN A 306 12.81 -15.23 -25.60
N ASN A 307 13.04 -15.30 -24.29
CA ASN A 307 13.23 -16.55 -23.55
C ASN A 307 11.99 -16.92 -22.71
N LEU A 308 10.95 -16.09 -22.73
CA LEU A 308 9.76 -16.31 -21.95
C LEU A 308 9.02 -17.58 -22.40
N PRO A 309 8.53 -18.40 -21.44
CA PRO A 309 7.58 -19.46 -21.75
C PRO A 309 6.30 -18.89 -22.37
N LYS A 310 5.63 -19.70 -23.18
CA LYS A 310 4.31 -19.34 -23.70
C LYS A 310 3.26 -19.37 -22.57
N ASN A 311 2.30 -18.44 -22.63
CA ASN A 311 1.11 -18.43 -21.74
C ASN A 311 1.43 -18.35 -20.23
N ILE A 312 2.33 -17.44 -19.83
CA ILE A 312 2.58 -17.18 -18.41
C ILE A 312 1.30 -16.58 -17.80
N ARG A 313 0.74 -17.27 -16.80
CA ARG A 313 -0.29 -16.72 -15.93
C ARG A 313 0.39 -16.09 -14.72
N LEU A 314 0.23 -14.79 -14.59
CA LEU A 314 0.72 -14.01 -13.45
C LEU A 314 -0.39 -13.06 -13.00
N ARG A 315 -0.79 -13.15 -11.74
CA ARG A 315 -1.83 -12.30 -11.17
C ARG A 315 -1.32 -11.62 -9.90
N ALA A 316 -1.78 -10.40 -9.71
CA ALA A 316 -1.62 -9.68 -8.47
C ALA A 316 -2.88 -9.76 -7.62
N THR A 317 -2.71 -9.90 -6.30
CA THR A 317 -3.73 -9.51 -5.33
C THR A 317 -3.66 -7.98 -5.22
N HIS A 318 -4.63 -7.28 -5.81
CA HIS A 318 -4.67 -5.82 -5.85
C HIS A 318 -5.67 -5.30 -4.83
N PHE A 319 -5.20 -4.55 -3.84
CA PHE A 319 -6.04 -4.06 -2.75
C PHE A 319 -6.85 -2.83 -3.15
N VAL A 320 -8.10 -2.79 -2.66
CA VAL A 320 -9.07 -1.73 -2.94
C VAL A 320 -9.63 -1.20 -1.62
N ASN A 321 -9.53 0.12 -1.42
CA ASN A 321 -10.17 0.79 -0.30
C ASN A 321 -11.70 0.82 -0.53
N LEU A 322 -12.44 0.24 0.40
CA LEU A 322 -13.90 0.13 0.29
C LEU A 322 -14.67 1.28 0.96
N ARG A 323 -14.01 2.18 1.69
CA ARG A 323 -14.69 3.31 2.35
C ARG A 323 -15.54 4.13 1.41
N PRO A 324 -15.08 4.51 0.18
CA PRO A 324 -15.91 5.24 -0.77
C PRO A 324 -17.16 4.50 -1.26
N TYR A 325 -17.18 3.16 -1.12
CA TYR A 325 -18.31 2.32 -1.55
C TYR A 325 -19.27 1.99 -0.41
N LEU A 326 -18.78 1.92 0.83
CA LEU A 326 -19.55 1.50 2.00
C LEU A 326 -20.05 2.69 2.84
N ALA A 327 -19.38 3.83 2.77
CA ALA A 327 -19.80 5.08 3.42
C ALA A 327 -20.79 5.83 2.50
N ALA A 328 -22.03 5.37 2.44
CA ALA A 328 -23.00 5.84 1.47
C ALA A 328 -23.51 7.28 1.68
N LYS A 329 -23.06 8.06 2.69
CA LYS A 329 -23.57 9.42 2.96
C LYS A 329 -22.66 10.36 3.76
N GLU A 330 -21.55 9.93 4.31
CA GLU A 330 -20.69 10.87 5.02
C GLU A 330 -19.69 11.50 4.04
N ASP A 331 -19.72 12.82 3.94
CA ASP A 331 -18.82 13.59 3.08
C ASP A 331 -17.38 13.38 3.57
N ILE A 332 -16.54 12.71 2.76
CA ILE A 332 -15.15 12.41 3.08
C ILE A 332 -14.38 13.71 3.39
N SER A 333 -14.81 14.84 2.82
CA SER A 333 -14.23 16.15 3.10
C SER A 333 -14.53 16.65 4.53
N GLU A 334 -15.67 16.26 5.13
CA GLU A 334 -15.98 16.55 6.53
C GLU A 334 -15.23 15.63 7.49
N MET A 335 -14.99 14.37 7.11
CA MET A 335 -14.16 13.43 7.91
C MET A 335 -12.71 13.91 8.06
N ILE A 336 -12.16 14.61 7.08
CA ILE A 336 -10.81 15.19 7.15
C ILE A 336 -10.81 16.50 7.94
N LYS A 337 -11.88 17.29 7.86
CA LYS A 337 -12.03 18.56 8.58
C LYS A 337 -12.32 18.37 10.07
N SER A 338 -12.99 17.30 10.45
CA SER A 338 -13.16 16.94 11.86
C SER A 338 -11.89 16.23 12.36
N SER A 339 -10.88 17.00 12.75
CA SER A 339 -9.62 16.53 13.33
C SER A 339 -9.78 15.68 14.61
N SER A 340 -11.00 15.36 15.01
CA SER A 340 -11.31 14.64 16.24
C SER A 340 -11.51 13.13 16.07
N SER A 341 -11.60 12.56 14.85
CA SER A 341 -11.75 11.10 14.72
C SER A 341 -11.33 10.53 13.37
N VAL A 342 -10.01 10.32 13.16
CA VAL A 342 -9.58 9.36 12.15
C VAL A 342 -10.10 7.98 12.57
N LYS A 343 -11.09 7.45 11.86
CA LYS A 343 -11.60 6.10 12.12
C LYS A 343 -10.61 5.07 11.56
N LEU A 344 -9.74 4.58 12.43
CA LEU A 344 -8.85 3.48 12.10
C LEU A 344 -9.66 2.21 11.86
N GLY A 345 -9.18 1.36 10.97
CA GLY A 345 -9.83 0.09 10.68
C GLY A 345 -9.39 -0.52 9.37
N ASN A 346 -9.85 -1.75 9.13
CA ASN A 346 -9.57 -2.50 7.93
C ASN A 346 -10.85 -2.60 7.08
N MET A 347 -11.00 -1.69 6.12
CA MET A 347 -12.09 -1.67 5.14
C MET A 347 -11.51 -1.86 3.74
N ILE A 348 -10.79 -2.95 3.56
CA ILE A 348 -10.14 -3.32 2.31
C ILE A 348 -10.72 -4.61 1.76
N GLY A 349 -11.03 -4.61 0.48
CA GLY A 349 -11.21 -5.82 -0.31
C GLY A 349 -10.04 -5.95 -1.29
N TYR A 350 -10.03 -7.00 -2.06
CA TYR A 350 -9.04 -7.18 -3.12
C TYR A 350 -9.67 -7.73 -4.39
N VAL A 351 -8.99 -7.52 -5.49
CA VAL A 351 -9.32 -8.10 -6.78
C VAL A 351 -8.14 -8.93 -7.28
N LEU A 352 -8.44 -10.02 -7.97
CA LEU A 352 -7.43 -10.81 -8.66
C LEU A 352 -7.16 -10.14 -9.99
N PHE A 353 -6.06 -9.39 -10.07
CA PHE A 353 -5.72 -8.58 -11.24
C PHE A 353 -4.70 -9.33 -12.11
N PRO A 354 -5.07 -9.73 -13.35
CA PRO A 354 -4.14 -10.38 -14.27
C PRO A 354 -3.11 -9.38 -14.80
N PHE A 355 -1.83 -9.76 -14.76
CA PHE A 355 -0.71 -9.06 -15.38
C PHE A 355 -0.35 -9.78 -16.68
N THR A 356 -0.28 -9.04 -17.77
CA THR A 356 0.04 -9.59 -19.08
C THR A 356 1.55 -9.62 -19.27
N ILE A 357 2.16 -10.79 -19.07
CA ILE A 357 3.61 -10.99 -19.19
C ILE A 357 3.97 -11.42 -20.63
N GLY A 358 4.85 -10.69 -21.26
CA GLY A 358 5.36 -10.94 -22.61
C GLY A 358 6.08 -9.72 -23.16
N LEU A 359 7.08 -9.91 -24.01
CA LEU A 359 7.73 -8.81 -24.71
C LEU A 359 6.80 -8.28 -25.82
N ARG A 360 6.61 -6.97 -25.87
CA ARG A 360 5.74 -6.29 -26.81
C ARG A 360 6.55 -5.55 -27.87
N GLU A 361 6.11 -5.58 -29.12
CA GLU A 361 6.70 -4.79 -30.22
C GLU A 361 6.44 -3.28 -30.01
N ASP A 362 5.18 -2.91 -29.69
CA ASP A 362 4.82 -1.55 -29.26
C ASP A 362 4.68 -1.51 -27.73
N ALA A 363 5.61 -0.83 -27.06
CA ALA A 363 5.56 -0.73 -25.59
C ALA A 363 4.31 0.00 -25.06
N LEU A 364 3.60 0.78 -25.88
CA LEU A 364 2.32 1.39 -25.51
C LEU A 364 1.23 0.34 -25.28
N ASP A 365 1.39 -0.88 -25.79
CA ASP A 365 0.43 -1.97 -25.58
C ASP A 365 0.39 -2.44 -24.13
N TYR A 366 1.44 -2.24 -23.35
CA TYR A 366 1.38 -2.45 -21.89
C TYR A 366 0.37 -1.51 -21.24
N ILE A 367 0.37 -0.23 -21.63
CA ILE A 367 -0.58 0.76 -21.08
C ILE A 367 -2.01 0.49 -21.60
N ARG A 368 -2.17 0.12 -22.87
CA ARG A 368 -3.49 -0.22 -23.46
C ARG A 368 -4.10 -1.44 -22.74
N SER A 369 -3.30 -2.49 -22.53
CA SER A 369 -3.70 -3.70 -21.81
C SER A 369 -4.09 -3.42 -20.37
N ALA A 370 -3.22 -2.72 -19.63
CA ALA A 370 -3.46 -2.32 -18.24
C ALA A 370 -4.75 -1.49 -18.10
N LYS A 371 -4.97 -0.51 -19.01
CA LYS A 371 -6.18 0.32 -19.05
C LYS A 371 -7.44 -0.51 -19.31
N ALA A 372 -7.40 -1.45 -20.26
CA ALA A 372 -8.54 -2.32 -20.58
C ALA A 372 -8.89 -3.22 -19.40
N THR A 373 -7.89 -3.86 -18.79
CA THR A 373 -8.05 -4.71 -17.59
C THR A 373 -8.56 -3.88 -16.41
N GLY A 374 -7.96 -2.71 -16.17
CA GLY A 374 -8.36 -1.80 -15.09
C GLY A 374 -9.81 -1.29 -15.26
N LYS A 375 -10.22 -0.98 -16.49
CA LYS A 375 -11.62 -0.59 -16.80
C LYS A 375 -12.59 -1.72 -16.45
N ARG A 376 -12.27 -2.97 -16.86
CA ARG A 376 -13.08 -4.15 -16.53
C ARG A 376 -13.16 -4.37 -15.01
N LYS A 377 -12.02 -4.32 -14.31
CA LYS A 377 -11.95 -4.54 -12.86
C LYS A 377 -12.58 -3.42 -12.02
N LYS A 378 -12.75 -2.22 -12.56
CA LYS A 378 -13.54 -1.15 -11.94
C LYS A 378 -15.06 -1.34 -12.15
N ALA A 379 -15.45 -2.13 -13.16
CA ALA A 379 -16.85 -2.47 -13.47
C ALA A 379 -17.23 -3.85 -12.87
N THR A 380 -16.84 -4.13 -11.62
CA THR A 380 -17.17 -5.35 -10.88
C THR A 380 -17.30 -5.04 -9.39
N LEU A 381 -18.01 -5.87 -8.65
CA LEU A 381 -18.14 -5.82 -7.19
C LEU A 381 -17.19 -6.83 -6.50
N GLU A 382 -16.17 -7.34 -7.20
CA GLU A 382 -15.23 -8.35 -6.71
C GLU A 382 -14.61 -7.95 -5.35
N ALA A 383 -14.16 -6.68 -5.22
CA ALA A 383 -13.55 -6.21 -3.97
C ALA A 383 -14.54 -6.20 -2.78
N ILE A 384 -15.80 -5.86 -3.02
CA ILE A 384 -16.85 -5.91 -1.99
C ILE A 384 -17.14 -7.37 -1.64
N TYR A 385 -17.23 -8.24 -2.66
CA TYR A 385 -17.46 -9.67 -2.48
C TYR A 385 -16.34 -10.30 -1.63
N THR A 386 -15.06 -10.09 -1.98
CA THR A 386 -13.93 -10.66 -1.22
C THR A 386 -13.90 -10.20 0.23
N TYR A 387 -14.24 -8.93 0.50
CA TYR A 387 -14.38 -8.40 1.85
C TYR A 387 -15.50 -9.06 2.64
N LEU A 388 -16.70 -9.19 2.03
CA LEU A 388 -17.86 -9.79 2.69
C LEU A 388 -17.65 -11.28 2.94
N MET A 389 -17.04 -11.98 1.99
CA MET A 389 -16.69 -13.41 2.15
C MET A 389 -15.66 -13.61 3.26
N ALA A 390 -14.60 -12.80 3.32
CA ALA A 390 -13.65 -12.85 4.42
C ALA A 390 -14.35 -12.64 5.78
N LYS A 391 -15.20 -11.62 5.89
CA LYS A 391 -15.98 -11.37 7.12
C LYS A 391 -16.89 -12.54 7.48
N PHE A 392 -17.54 -13.16 6.50
CA PHE A 392 -18.41 -14.31 6.70
C PHE A 392 -17.62 -15.49 7.24
N PHE A 393 -16.54 -15.89 6.56
CA PHE A 393 -15.72 -17.02 7.00
C PHE A 393 -15.10 -16.79 8.38
N ILE A 394 -14.56 -15.61 8.65
CA ILE A 394 -13.97 -15.28 9.95
C ILE A 394 -15.03 -15.36 11.06
N LYS A 395 -16.23 -14.84 10.79
CA LYS A 395 -17.31 -14.81 11.79
C LYS A 395 -17.84 -16.20 12.14
N TYR A 396 -18.01 -17.06 11.16
CA TYR A 396 -18.71 -18.34 11.36
C TYR A 396 -17.77 -19.56 11.47
N PHE A 397 -16.57 -19.47 10.91
CA PHE A 397 -15.61 -20.59 10.87
C PHE A 397 -14.27 -20.28 11.54
N GLY A 398 -14.02 -19.00 11.87
CA GLY A 398 -12.78 -18.53 12.47
C GLY A 398 -11.77 -17.98 11.43
N ALA A 399 -10.82 -17.18 11.91
CA ALA A 399 -9.91 -16.43 11.05
C ALA A 399 -8.99 -17.32 10.19
N LYS A 400 -8.62 -18.49 10.69
CA LYS A 400 -7.79 -19.47 9.96
C LYS A 400 -8.42 -20.00 8.66
N TRP A 401 -9.74 -19.85 8.47
CA TRP A 401 -10.44 -20.25 7.26
C TRP A 401 -10.55 -19.12 6.21
N ALA A 402 -10.05 -17.93 6.56
CA ALA A 402 -10.03 -16.80 5.67
C ALA A 402 -8.56 -16.38 5.47
N SER A 403 -7.93 -16.83 4.40
CA SER A 403 -6.57 -16.46 4.04
C SER A 403 -6.54 -15.60 2.78
N PHE A 404 -5.46 -14.83 2.60
CA PHE A 404 -5.21 -14.19 1.32
C PHE A 404 -4.76 -15.24 0.29
N PRO A 405 -5.06 -15.03 -1.02
CA PRO A 405 -4.71 -16.00 -2.05
C PRO A 405 -3.19 -16.21 -2.15
N THR A 406 -2.73 -17.43 -1.92
CA THR A 406 -1.35 -17.86 -2.17
C THR A 406 -1.13 -18.27 -3.64
N GLN A 407 -2.21 -18.47 -4.38
CA GLN A 407 -2.20 -18.86 -5.80
C GLN A 407 -1.72 -17.75 -6.72
N THR A 408 -1.78 -16.48 -6.28
CA THR A 408 -1.26 -15.31 -7.03
C THR A 408 0.24 -15.17 -6.85
N THR A 409 0.90 -14.42 -7.75
CA THR A 409 2.36 -14.24 -7.72
C THR A 409 2.80 -13.12 -6.82
N LEU A 410 2.06 -12.01 -6.80
CA LEU A 410 2.45 -10.80 -6.05
C LEU A 410 1.26 -10.08 -5.42
N TRP A 411 1.56 -9.24 -4.44
CA TRP A 411 0.68 -8.19 -3.99
C TRP A 411 1.02 -6.88 -4.70
N PHE A 412 -0.01 -6.12 -5.07
CA PHE A 412 0.16 -4.80 -5.68
C PHE A 412 -0.74 -3.79 -5.00
N SER A 413 -0.18 -2.63 -4.65
CA SER A 413 -0.92 -1.53 -4.03
C SER A 413 -0.43 -0.19 -4.56
N ASN A 414 -1.37 0.71 -4.82
CA ASN A 414 -1.08 2.08 -5.23
C ASN A 414 -1.93 3.02 -4.36
N VAL A 415 -1.27 3.82 -3.53
CA VAL A 415 -1.91 4.71 -2.57
C VAL A 415 -1.53 6.16 -2.88
N PRO A 416 -2.51 7.05 -3.07
CA PRO A 416 -2.21 8.47 -3.21
C PRO A 416 -1.72 9.05 -1.89
N GLY A 417 -0.65 9.83 -1.93
CA GLY A 417 -0.13 10.59 -0.80
C GLY A 417 -0.34 12.10 -0.94
N PRO A 418 0.25 12.91 -0.06
CA PRO A 418 0.14 14.36 -0.08
C PRO A 418 0.53 14.97 -1.42
N GLN A 419 -0.24 15.96 -1.87
CA GLN A 419 0.04 16.68 -3.12
C GLN A 419 0.93 17.90 -2.91
N GLU A 420 1.00 18.40 -1.69
CA GLU A 420 1.84 19.51 -1.29
C GLU A 420 2.98 19.03 -0.39
N GLU A 421 4.06 19.82 -0.35
CA GLU A 421 5.12 19.61 0.63
C GLU A 421 4.60 19.78 2.05
N VAL A 422 4.97 18.86 2.92
CA VAL A 422 4.47 18.82 4.30
C VAL A 422 5.60 18.77 5.30
N THR A 423 5.31 19.25 6.50
CA THR A 423 6.09 18.98 7.71
C THR A 423 5.37 17.98 8.59
N CYS A 424 6.12 17.07 9.19
CA CYS A 424 5.63 16.15 10.22
C CYS A 424 6.35 16.47 11.52
N PHE A 425 5.59 16.88 12.54
CA PHE A 425 6.14 17.31 13.82
C PHE A 425 7.24 18.38 13.73
N GLY A 426 7.10 19.33 12.77
CA GLY A 426 8.05 20.38 12.53
C GLY A 426 9.23 20.02 11.62
N HIS A 427 9.37 18.75 11.20
CA HIS A 427 10.39 18.28 10.26
C HIS A 427 9.80 18.18 8.87
N GLN A 428 10.45 18.83 7.86
CA GLN A 428 10.02 18.75 6.46
C GLN A 428 10.21 17.34 5.93
N VAL A 429 9.18 16.80 5.27
CA VAL A 429 9.19 15.47 4.68
C VAL A 429 9.79 15.53 3.27
N ALA A 430 10.79 14.70 3.00
CA ALA A 430 11.41 14.53 1.69
C ALA A 430 10.67 13.52 0.81
N TYR A 431 10.23 12.42 1.42
CA TYR A 431 9.45 11.36 0.77
C TYR A 431 8.72 10.48 1.79
N VAL A 432 7.74 9.70 1.29
CA VAL A 432 7.03 8.67 2.06
C VAL A 432 7.05 7.36 1.25
N ALA A 433 7.45 6.26 1.86
CA ALA A 433 7.62 4.96 1.21
C ALA A 433 7.01 3.82 2.06
N PRO A 434 5.68 3.61 1.99
CA PRO A 434 5.01 2.53 2.71
C PRO A 434 5.16 1.20 1.99
N THR A 435 5.30 0.12 2.76
CA THR A 435 5.17 -1.26 2.29
C THR A 435 4.67 -2.17 3.41
N CYS A 436 4.67 -3.48 3.19
CA CYS A 436 4.36 -4.46 4.21
C CYS A 436 5.25 -5.70 4.11
N TYR A 437 5.27 -6.47 5.19
CA TYR A 437 5.87 -7.79 5.25
C TYR A 437 4.97 -8.75 6.04
N GLY A 438 5.21 -10.06 5.95
CA GLY A 438 4.34 -11.08 6.54
C GLY A 438 3.19 -11.52 5.62
N GLN A 439 3.16 -11.04 4.37
CA GLN A 439 2.20 -11.48 3.35
C GLN A 439 2.60 -12.82 2.74
N PRO A 440 1.61 -13.60 2.21
CA PRO A 440 1.86 -14.94 1.71
C PRO A 440 2.56 -15.01 0.35
N ASN A 441 2.78 -13.89 -0.33
CA ASN A 441 3.48 -13.83 -1.62
C ASN A 441 4.92 -13.36 -1.43
N ALA A 442 5.85 -13.88 -2.24
CA ALA A 442 7.26 -13.54 -2.17
C ALA A 442 7.59 -12.13 -2.67
N LEU A 443 6.69 -11.54 -3.46
CA LEU A 443 6.86 -10.21 -4.06
C LEU A 443 5.69 -9.30 -3.69
N MET A 444 6.00 -8.12 -3.19
CA MET A 444 5.08 -7.02 -2.99
C MET A 444 5.60 -5.77 -3.69
N ILE A 445 4.75 -5.12 -4.45
CA ILE A 445 5.03 -3.85 -5.13
C ILE A 445 4.06 -2.80 -4.61
N HIS A 446 4.59 -1.78 -3.95
CA HIS A 446 3.85 -0.59 -3.55
C HIS A 446 4.24 0.61 -4.40
N ALA A 447 3.25 1.44 -4.72
CA ALA A 447 3.48 2.77 -5.28
C ALA A 447 2.79 3.82 -4.41
N VAL A 448 3.45 4.93 -4.17
CA VAL A 448 2.88 6.07 -3.44
C VAL A 448 3.35 7.37 -4.07
N SER A 449 2.43 8.30 -4.29
CA SER A 449 2.77 9.63 -4.78
C SER A 449 3.07 10.58 -3.61
N TYR A 450 4.05 11.44 -3.77
CA TYR A 450 4.34 12.55 -2.87
C TYR A 450 4.80 13.75 -3.68
N VAL A 451 4.01 14.82 -3.69
CA VAL A 451 4.23 16.03 -4.48
C VAL A 451 4.40 15.68 -5.98
N ASN A 452 5.63 15.77 -6.50
CA ASN A 452 6.02 15.45 -7.89
C ASN A 452 6.77 14.13 -8.02
N LYS A 453 6.89 13.36 -6.95
CA LYS A 453 7.59 12.08 -6.89
C LYS A 453 6.60 10.91 -6.86
N MET A 454 6.96 9.80 -7.48
CA MET A 454 6.32 8.50 -7.29
C MET A 454 7.36 7.57 -6.67
N LYS A 455 7.18 7.24 -5.39
CA LYS A 455 8.01 6.20 -4.76
C LYS A 455 7.44 4.83 -5.10
N ILE A 456 8.30 3.95 -5.58
CA ILE A 456 8.01 2.52 -5.72
C ILE A 456 8.81 1.79 -4.67
N ILE A 457 8.15 0.90 -3.96
CA ILE A 457 8.74 0.09 -2.91
C ILE A 457 8.55 -1.38 -3.28
N ILE A 458 9.65 -2.12 -3.30
CA ILE A 458 9.70 -3.55 -3.57
C ILE A 458 10.05 -4.26 -2.26
N SER A 459 9.15 -5.12 -1.80
CA SER A 459 9.38 -6.00 -0.65
C SER A 459 9.40 -7.45 -1.13
N VAL A 460 10.52 -8.14 -0.99
CA VAL A 460 10.74 -9.47 -1.55
C VAL A 460 11.28 -10.45 -0.53
N ASP A 461 11.00 -11.73 -0.76
CA ASP A 461 11.78 -12.83 -0.20
C ASP A 461 13.09 -12.94 -0.98
N GLU A 462 14.24 -12.78 -0.33
CA GLU A 462 15.56 -12.82 -0.99
C GLU A 462 15.89 -14.19 -1.58
N GLY A 463 15.35 -15.27 -1.00
CA GLY A 463 15.51 -16.61 -1.56
C GLY A 463 14.80 -16.80 -2.92
N VAL A 464 13.78 -15.97 -3.20
CA VAL A 464 13.04 -15.98 -4.46
C VAL A 464 13.52 -14.89 -5.41
N VAL A 465 13.77 -13.71 -4.89
CA VAL A 465 14.24 -12.53 -5.67
C VAL A 465 15.51 -11.99 -5.01
N PRO A 466 16.68 -12.56 -5.36
CA PRO A 466 17.97 -12.17 -4.73
C PRO A 466 18.38 -10.72 -5.01
N ASP A 467 17.98 -10.18 -6.16
CA ASP A 467 18.28 -8.81 -6.55
C ASP A 467 16.99 -8.02 -6.83
N PRO A 468 16.41 -7.38 -5.81
CA PRO A 468 15.23 -6.52 -5.98
C PRO A 468 15.56 -5.19 -6.67
N HIS A 469 16.80 -4.69 -6.60
CA HIS A 469 17.21 -3.46 -7.27
C HIS A 469 17.06 -3.58 -8.79
N GLN A 470 17.31 -4.76 -9.36
CA GLN A 470 17.10 -5.01 -10.78
C GLN A 470 15.63 -4.83 -11.21
N ILE A 471 14.65 -5.14 -10.32
CA ILE A 471 13.24 -4.86 -10.61
C ILE A 471 12.98 -3.34 -10.59
N CYS A 472 13.62 -2.60 -9.68
CA CYS A 472 13.55 -1.14 -9.66
C CYS A 472 14.11 -0.52 -10.95
N ASP A 473 15.25 -1.01 -11.42
CA ASP A 473 15.88 -0.56 -12.67
C ASP A 473 14.99 -0.88 -13.89
N ASP A 474 14.43 -2.09 -13.92
CA ASP A 474 13.49 -2.50 -14.98
C ASP A 474 12.24 -1.61 -15.02
N LEU A 475 11.73 -1.16 -13.84
CA LEU A 475 10.60 -0.24 -13.76
C LEU A 475 10.95 1.16 -14.28
N GLU A 476 12.10 1.70 -13.89
CA GLU A 476 12.59 3.00 -14.35
C GLU A 476 12.83 3.00 -15.85
N GLU A 477 13.51 1.98 -16.39
CA GLU A 477 13.75 1.84 -17.82
C GLU A 477 12.46 1.65 -18.62
N SER A 478 11.48 0.91 -18.08
CA SER A 478 10.18 0.72 -18.73
C SER A 478 9.41 2.04 -18.83
N LEU A 479 9.44 2.87 -17.79
CA LEU A 479 8.84 4.22 -17.82
C LEU A 479 9.55 5.10 -18.87
N LYS A 480 10.89 5.12 -18.88
CA LYS A 480 11.68 5.88 -19.86
C LYS A 480 11.37 5.45 -21.30
N MET A 481 11.33 4.14 -21.54
CA MET A 481 11.03 3.57 -22.87
C MET A 481 9.62 4.00 -23.32
N ILE A 482 8.59 3.82 -22.49
CA ILE A 482 7.20 4.17 -22.82
C ILE A 482 7.07 5.67 -23.06
N LYS A 483 7.66 6.52 -22.21
CA LYS A 483 7.71 7.97 -22.36
C LYS A 483 8.32 8.38 -23.70
N ASN A 484 9.48 7.82 -24.07
CA ASN A 484 10.16 8.14 -25.32
C ASN A 484 9.31 7.81 -26.53
N ILE A 485 8.60 6.68 -26.53
CA ILE A 485 7.68 6.29 -27.61
C ILE A 485 6.49 7.26 -27.71
N VAL A 486 5.94 7.69 -26.58
CA VAL A 486 4.86 8.70 -26.55
C VAL A 486 5.31 10.01 -27.20
N ILE A 487 6.54 10.47 -26.89
CA ILE A 487 7.12 11.70 -27.46
C ILE A 487 7.39 11.49 -28.96
N GLN A 488 8.05 10.40 -29.36
CA GLN A 488 8.37 10.09 -30.76
C GLN A 488 7.14 9.98 -31.67
N LYS A 489 6.02 9.49 -31.12
CA LYS A 489 4.74 9.40 -31.86
C LYS A 489 3.95 10.72 -31.87
N GLY A 490 4.46 11.80 -31.25
CA GLY A 490 3.77 13.09 -31.17
C GLY A 490 2.44 13.03 -30.42
N LEU A 491 2.33 12.19 -29.41
CA LEU A 491 1.11 12.03 -28.59
C LEU A 491 1.07 13.02 -27.42
N VAL A 492 2.04 13.92 -27.33
CA VAL A 492 2.14 14.98 -26.32
C VAL A 492 1.88 16.31 -27.03
N ASP A 493 0.94 17.09 -26.50
CA ASP A 493 0.70 18.49 -26.91
C ASP A 493 1.77 19.43 -26.38
#